data_d553a63000511b1e5b59f0123ee4eefe
#
_entry.id   d553a63000511b1e5b59f0123ee4eefe
#
_cell.length_a   1.000
_cell.length_b   1.000
_cell.length_c   1.000
_cell.angle_alpha   90.00
_cell.angle_beta   90.00
_cell.angle_gamma   90.00
#
_symmetry.space_group_name_H-M   'P 1'
#
loop_
_entity.id
_entity.type
_entity.pdbx_description
1 polymer ?
#
loop_
_entity_poly.entity_id
_entity_poly.type
_entity_poly.pdbx_seq_one_letter_code
_entity_poly.pdbx_strand_id
1 'polypeptide(L)'
;SIILEKLEKENKSLKVFFISIDPERDTPKVMKDYLNSFEGKFTGITGKPEKIFKLSQSWGIASQKIFSENGEYTVNHSSPIILLKNGKYVDRITHHDDIKASIKKIKKYL
;
A
#
# COMPACT_ATOMS: atom_id res chain seq x y z
N SER A 1 -0.55 -8.42 10.18
CA SER A 1 -1.61 -8.98 9.34
C SER A 1 -1.56 -10.48 9.30
N ILE A 2 -2.67 -11.12 8.95
CA ILE A 2 -2.77 -12.58 8.86
C ILE A 2 -1.79 -13.16 7.84
N ILE A 3 -1.61 -12.47 6.71
CA ILE A 3 -0.68 -12.89 5.67
C ILE A 3 0.76 -12.87 6.18
N LEU A 4 1.16 -11.80 6.87
CA LEU A 4 2.51 -11.69 7.43
C LEU A 4 2.77 -12.76 8.48
N GLU A 5 1.82 -13.00 9.39
CA GLU A 5 1.94 -14.04 10.41
C GLU A 5 2.14 -15.43 9.80
N LYS A 6 1.38 -15.76 8.76
CA LYS A 6 1.53 -17.06 8.08
C LYS A 6 2.87 -17.21 7.38
N LEU A 7 3.38 -16.14 6.76
CA LEU A 7 4.69 -16.16 6.11
C LEU A 7 5.83 -16.25 7.11
N GLU A 8 5.72 -15.57 8.24
CA GLU A 8 6.71 -15.66 9.31
C GLU A 8 6.81 -17.06 9.89
N LYS A 9 5.69 -17.76 10.07
CA LYS A 9 5.66 -19.16 10.52
C LYS A 9 6.37 -20.10 9.56
N GLU A 10 6.45 -19.74 8.29
CA GLU A 10 7.15 -20.51 7.26
C GLU A 10 8.57 -20.02 6.99
N ASN A 11 9.12 -19.18 7.85
CA ASN A 11 10.44 -18.55 7.70
C ASN A 11 10.58 -17.72 6.41
N LYS A 12 9.49 -17.11 5.97
CA LYS A 12 9.48 -16.19 4.84
C LYS A 12 9.44 -14.75 5.37
N SER A 13 10.23 -13.88 4.79
CA SER A 13 10.28 -12.48 5.18
C SER A 13 9.85 -11.56 4.05
N LEU A 14 9.12 -10.51 4.42
CA LEU A 14 8.67 -9.46 3.52
C LEU A 14 8.94 -8.11 4.14
N LYS A 15 9.30 -7.15 3.30
CA LYS A 15 9.25 -5.73 3.67
C LYS A 15 7.94 -5.16 3.18
N VAL A 16 7.21 -4.49 4.06
CA VAL A 16 5.91 -3.91 3.75
C VAL A 16 6.00 -2.40 3.84
N PHE A 17 5.56 -1.74 2.78
CA PHE A 17 5.53 -0.29 2.67
C PHE A 17 4.10 0.19 2.49
N PHE A 18 3.76 1.27 3.17
CA PHE A 18 2.53 2.01 2.94
C PHE A 18 2.87 3.31 2.22
N ILE A 19 2.30 3.50 1.06
CA ILE A 19 2.49 4.71 0.28
C ILE A 19 1.19 5.50 0.32
N SER A 20 1.25 6.73 0.85
CA SER A 20 0.08 7.59 0.85
C SER A 20 -0.17 8.15 -0.55
N ILE A 21 -1.41 8.07 -1.00
CA ILE A 21 -1.86 8.74 -2.22
C ILE A 21 -2.36 10.16 -1.96
N ASP A 22 -2.38 10.57 -0.71
CA ASP A 22 -2.78 11.92 -0.29
C ASP A 22 -1.70 12.54 0.61
N PRO A 23 -0.52 12.82 0.06
CA PRO A 23 0.61 13.32 0.85
C PRO A 23 0.38 14.72 1.42
N GLU A 24 -0.61 15.46 0.94
CA GLU A 24 -0.98 16.76 1.48
C GLU A 24 -1.54 16.65 2.90
N ARG A 25 -2.36 15.62 3.17
CA ARG A 25 -2.92 15.34 4.49
C ARG A 25 -2.09 14.35 5.29
N ASP A 26 -1.50 13.36 4.64
CA ASP A 26 -0.72 12.32 5.27
C ASP A 26 0.74 12.73 5.39
N THR A 27 1.01 13.61 6.36
CA THR A 27 2.37 14.03 6.68
C THR A 27 3.17 12.86 7.26
N PRO A 28 4.52 12.93 7.29
CA PRO A 28 5.32 11.89 7.91
C PRO A 28 4.91 11.54 9.34
N LYS A 29 4.54 12.55 10.14
CA LYS A 29 4.06 12.34 11.51
C LYS A 29 2.73 11.60 11.55
N VAL A 30 1.78 12.01 10.72
CA VAL A 30 0.46 11.37 10.64
C VAL A 30 0.60 9.90 10.23
N MET A 31 1.43 9.62 9.23
CA MET A 31 1.70 8.24 8.80
C MET A 31 2.36 7.41 9.88
N LYS A 32 3.34 7.98 10.57
CA LYS A 32 4.02 7.28 11.67
C LYS A 32 3.05 6.90 12.77
N ASP A 33 2.20 7.83 13.20
CA ASP A 33 1.21 7.60 14.24
C ASP A 33 0.19 6.52 13.81
N TYR A 34 -0.25 6.57 12.57
CA TYR A 34 -1.16 5.58 12.00
C TYR A 34 -0.53 4.18 11.96
N LEU A 35 0.69 4.07 11.45
CA LEU A 35 1.38 2.78 11.31
C LEU A 35 1.77 2.16 12.65
N ASN A 36 2.05 2.98 13.65
CA ASN A 36 2.35 2.50 15.00
C ASN A 36 1.15 1.81 15.68
N SER A 37 -0.07 2.01 15.17
CA SER A 37 -1.27 1.33 15.66
C SER A 37 -1.39 -0.11 15.18
N PHE A 38 -0.59 -0.53 14.21
CA PHE A 38 -0.59 -1.88 13.66
C PHE A 38 0.53 -2.72 14.25
N GLU A 39 0.26 -4.00 14.45
CA GLU A 39 1.31 -4.97 14.79
C GLU A 39 2.14 -5.28 13.54
N GLY A 40 3.46 -5.34 13.72
CA GLY A 40 4.40 -5.61 12.66
C GLY A 40 5.24 -4.39 12.30
N LYS A 41 6.20 -4.60 11.41
CA LYS A 41 7.09 -3.54 10.94
C LYS A 41 6.64 -3.05 9.58
N PHE A 42 6.11 -1.84 9.56
CA PHE A 42 5.67 -1.19 8.34
C PHE A 42 6.43 0.12 8.16
N THR A 43 6.82 0.41 6.93
CA THR A 43 7.47 1.66 6.57
C THR A 43 6.51 2.51 5.76
N GLY A 44 6.26 3.73 6.20
CA GLY A 44 5.47 4.69 5.47
C GLY A 44 6.32 5.44 4.44
N ILE A 45 5.78 5.65 3.26
CA ILE A 45 6.39 6.43 2.21
C ILE A 45 5.45 7.57 1.83
N THR A 46 5.97 8.77 1.84
CA THR A 46 5.26 9.96 1.35
C THR A 46 6.23 10.79 0.50
N GLY A 47 5.71 11.79 -0.16
CA GLY A 47 6.54 12.63 -1.00
C GLY A 47 5.73 13.77 -1.61
N LYS A 48 6.30 14.43 -2.60
CA LYS A 48 5.61 15.50 -3.31
C LYS A 48 4.40 14.95 -4.06
N PRO A 49 3.26 15.66 -4.04
CA PRO A 49 2.02 15.17 -4.68
C PRO A 49 2.21 14.73 -6.13
N GLU A 50 2.95 15.47 -6.92
CA GLU A 50 3.19 15.15 -8.32
C GLU A 50 4.01 13.88 -8.51
N LYS A 51 4.94 13.59 -7.59
CA LYS A 51 5.73 12.34 -7.64
C LYS A 51 4.90 11.13 -7.24
N ILE A 52 4.09 11.27 -6.20
CA ILE A 52 3.17 10.21 -5.77
C ILE A 52 2.14 9.92 -6.87
N PHE A 53 1.61 10.95 -7.51
CA PHE A 53 0.69 10.80 -8.63
C PHE A 53 1.31 10.03 -9.81
N LYS A 54 2.53 10.39 -10.21
CA LYS A 54 3.24 9.68 -11.27
C LYS A 54 3.49 8.22 -10.94
N LEU A 55 3.88 7.94 -9.70
CA LEU A 55 4.11 6.57 -9.23
C LEU A 55 2.81 5.76 -9.30
N SER A 56 1.71 6.29 -8.78
CA SER A 56 0.43 5.60 -8.81
C SER A 56 -0.07 5.36 -10.23
N GLN A 57 0.11 6.32 -11.13
CA GLN A 57 -0.22 6.14 -12.54
C GLN A 57 0.61 5.03 -13.18
N SER A 58 1.92 4.97 -12.89
CA SER A 58 2.79 3.93 -13.44
C SER A 58 2.36 2.53 -13.03
N TRP A 59 1.66 2.39 -11.91
CA TRP A 59 1.12 1.12 -11.42
C TRP A 59 -0.36 0.93 -11.77
N GLY A 60 -0.95 1.83 -12.56
CA GLY A 60 -2.36 1.74 -12.95
C GLY A 60 -3.33 1.97 -11.79
N ILE A 61 -2.95 2.73 -10.79
CA ILE A 61 -3.81 3.08 -9.65
C ILE A 61 -4.50 4.40 -9.97
N ALA A 62 -5.82 4.35 -10.12
CA ALA A 62 -6.62 5.56 -10.27
C ALA A 62 -6.92 6.19 -8.91
N SER A 63 -6.84 7.52 -8.84
CA SER A 63 -7.23 8.27 -7.66
C SER A 63 -7.94 9.56 -8.07
N GLN A 64 -8.90 9.99 -7.26
CA GLN A 64 -9.68 11.20 -7.50
C GLN A 64 -10.07 11.85 -6.19
N LYS A 65 -9.86 13.16 -6.07
CA LYS A 65 -10.40 13.94 -4.96
C LYS A 65 -11.90 14.18 -5.19
N ILE A 66 -12.71 13.90 -4.16
CA ILE A 66 -14.13 14.16 -4.16
C ILE A 66 -14.41 15.21 -3.08
N PHE A 67 -14.83 16.38 -3.51
CA PHE A 67 -15.11 17.50 -2.60
C PHE A 67 -16.54 17.46 -2.09
N SER A 68 -16.73 17.75 -0.81
CA SER A 68 -18.03 17.99 -0.21
C SER A 68 -18.41 19.47 -0.34
N GLU A 69 -19.67 19.81 -0.03
CA GLU A 69 -20.18 21.19 -0.12
C GLU A 69 -19.44 22.17 0.78
N ASN A 70 -18.85 21.70 1.89
CA ASN A 70 -18.11 22.55 2.83
C ASN A 70 -16.62 22.71 2.50
N GLY A 71 -16.17 22.24 1.34
CA GLY A 71 -14.78 22.33 0.89
C GLY A 71 -13.86 21.23 1.40
N GLU A 72 -14.34 20.33 2.26
CA GLU A 72 -13.58 19.13 2.63
C GLU A 72 -13.54 18.17 1.45
N TYR A 73 -12.57 17.28 1.46
CA TYR A 73 -12.47 16.27 0.39
C TYR A 73 -12.12 14.89 0.93
N THR A 74 -12.55 13.89 0.17
CA THR A 74 -12.08 12.51 0.30
C THR A 74 -11.32 12.11 -0.95
N VAL A 75 -10.45 11.11 -0.84
CA VAL A 75 -9.74 10.55 -2.00
C VAL A 75 -10.34 9.19 -2.30
N ASN A 76 -10.95 9.08 -3.48
CA ASN A 76 -11.43 7.81 -4.00
C ASN A 76 -10.33 7.14 -4.81
N HIS A 77 -9.97 5.90 -4.45
CA HIS A 77 -8.89 5.19 -5.12
C HIS A 77 -9.07 3.68 -5.01
N SER A 78 -8.45 2.96 -5.93
CA SER A 78 -8.22 1.54 -5.76
C SER A 78 -7.10 1.32 -4.73
N SER A 79 -7.14 0.21 -4.02
CA SER A 79 -6.17 -0.10 -2.97
C SER A 79 -5.52 -1.47 -3.21
N PRO A 80 -4.86 -1.68 -4.36
CA PRO A 80 -4.14 -2.93 -4.58
C PRO A 80 -2.89 -2.99 -3.72
N ILE A 81 -2.45 -4.21 -3.44
CA ILE A 81 -1.12 -4.44 -2.89
C ILE A 81 -0.20 -4.74 -4.07
N ILE A 82 0.80 -3.91 -4.25
CA ILE A 82 1.77 -4.06 -5.34
C ILE A 82 2.90 -4.95 -4.84
N LEU A 83 3.23 -5.98 -5.62
CA LEU A 83 4.35 -6.87 -5.34
C LEU A 83 5.55 -6.44 -6.17
N LEU A 84 6.66 -6.16 -5.47
CA LEU A 84 7.93 -5.80 -6.09
C LEU A 84 8.97 -6.86 -5.76
N LYS A 85 9.79 -7.20 -6.72
CA LYS A 85 10.98 -8.03 -6.55
C LYS A 85 12.18 -7.34 -7.16
N ASN A 86 13.21 -7.13 -6.35
CA ASN A 86 14.42 -6.39 -6.79
C ASN A 86 14.09 -5.01 -7.39
N GLY A 87 13.11 -4.32 -6.77
CA GLY A 87 12.68 -3.00 -7.21
C GLY A 87 11.79 -2.96 -8.44
N LYS A 88 11.39 -4.11 -8.96
CA LYS A 88 10.55 -4.22 -10.17
C LYS A 88 9.16 -4.75 -9.84
N TYR A 89 8.15 -4.18 -10.47
CA TYR A 89 6.78 -4.66 -10.40
C TYR A 89 6.69 -6.08 -10.98
N VAL A 90 6.16 -7.03 -10.21
CA VAL A 90 5.97 -8.41 -10.66
C VAL A 90 4.53 -8.87 -10.65
N ASP A 91 3.71 -8.37 -9.73
CA ASP A 91 2.31 -8.78 -9.62
C ASP A 91 1.55 -7.81 -8.70
N ARG A 92 0.25 -8.03 -8.56
CA ARG A 92 -0.58 -7.29 -7.60
C ARG A 92 -1.60 -8.21 -6.94
N ILE A 93 -1.99 -7.83 -5.74
CA ILE A 93 -3.09 -8.44 -5.01
C ILE A 93 -4.23 -7.44 -4.99
N THR A 94 -5.43 -7.89 -5.35
CA THR A 94 -6.63 -7.04 -5.37
C THR A 94 -7.68 -7.58 -4.41
N HIS A 95 -8.79 -6.88 -4.28
CA HIS A 95 -9.92 -7.33 -3.45
C HIS A 95 -10.58 -8.63 -3.95
N HIS A 96 -10.28 -9.06 -5.18
CA HIS A 96 -10.73 -10.34 -5.72
C HIS A 96 -9.91 -11.53 -5.21
N ASP A 97 -8.74 -11.28 -4.67
CA ASP A 97 -7.86 -12.31 -4.13
C ASP A 97 -8.17 -12.57 -2.66
N ASP A 98 -8.54 -13.79 -2.31
CA ASP A 98 -8.66 -14.19 -0.91
C ASP A 98 -7.26 -14.37 -0.27
N ILE A 99 -7.23 -14.69 1.01
CA ILE A 99 -5.96 -14.86 1.75
C ILE A 99 -5.10 -15.96 1.12
N LYS A 100 -5.70 -17.07 0.74
CA LYS A 100 -5.00 -18.21 0.13
C LYS A 100 -4.38 -17.82 -1.21
N ALA A 101 -5.15 -17.15 -2.08
CA ALA A 101 -4.67 -16.68 -3.37
C ALA A 101 -3.58 -15.63 -3.21
N SER A 102 -3.72 -14.73 -2.23
CA SER A 102 -2.72 -13.70 -1.93
C SER A 102 -1.39 -14.31 -1.50
N ILE A 103 -1.42 -15.27 -0.59
CA ILE A 103 -0.21 -15.97 -0.14
C ILE A 103 0.46 -16.71 -1.29
N LYS A 104 -0.31 -17.37 -2.15
CA LYS A 104 0.21 -18.07 -3.32
C LYS A 104 0.94 -17.11 -4.27
N LYS A 105 0.38 -15.94 -4.53
CA LYS A 105 1.03 -14.91 -5.36
C LYS A 105 2.36 -14.46 -4.74
N ILE A 106 2.38 -14.20 -3.44
CA ILE A 106 3.60 -13.77 -2.74
C ILE A 106 4.68 -14.85 -2.82
N LYS A 107 4.33 -16.09 -2.50
CA LYS A 107 5.29 -17.22 -2.50
C LYS A 107 5.91 -17.47 -3.87
N LYS A 108 5.19 -17.20 -4.95
CA LYS A 108 5.72 -17.34 -6.30
C LYS A 108 6.98 -16.52 -6.53
N TYR A 109 7.15 -15.39 -5.85
CA TYR A 109 8.25 -14.45 -6.04
C TYR A 109 9.27 -14.44 -4.88
N LEU A 110 9.07 -15.25 -3.89
CA LEU A 110 10.02 -15.38 -2.77
C LEU A 110 11.24 -16.23 -3.11
#